data_bc61933b47a47e1a96aa11375ccd8467
#
_entry.id   bc61933b47a47e1a96aa11375ccd8467
#
_cell.length_a   1.000
_cell.length_b   1.000
_cell.length_c   1.000
_cell.angle_alpha   90.00
_cell.angle_beta   90.00
_cell.angle_gamma   90.00
#
_symmetry.space_group_name_H-M   'P 1'
#
loop_
_entity.id
_entity.type
_entity.pdbx_description
1 polymer ?
#
loop_
_entity_poly.entity_id
_entity_poly.type
_entity_poly.pdbx_seq_one_letter_code
_entity_poly.pdbx_strand_id
1 'polypeptide(L)'
;SHSEVFTTLCLAILCFERYICAKQNTKVIGMTPLSSIAMSAYTDLVRLLKDDAVSGVKGKPTMKQRGDKAYWYSARRVGSEMRFFYIGEDNDETRARIDRLEELHETAKARQAERSRLVRLLRAEGMTPTDRATGSILSALADAGTFRLGGTIVGTNAFRLYEGELGIRLPLGGMANTGDIDIAQFEKLSVALQDKVDPGLTETFSALKFDPLPGLDPGRTWRWAQGGSGQLVEFLTPAFGAETIRDLPALGVNAQALNYLNFLIAEPIHAAAIYRSGVLVQVPRPERYAIHKLIIAARRHDGAGSLKASKDREQAAFLIEAMAEDRPDDLSRAYVQAMEVGPRWREHI
;
A
#
# COMPACT_ATOMS: atom_id res chain seq x y z
N SER A 1 -9.82 32.87 -19.61
CA SER A 1 -9.42 32.49 -20.99
C SER A 1 -8.21 31.57 -20.95
N HIS A 2 -7.98 30.75 -21.96
CA HIS A 2 -6.83 29.80 -22.03
C HIS A 2 -5.48 30.49 -21.81
N SER A 3 -5.35 31.78 -22.11
CA SER A 3 -4.12 32.58 -21.94
C SER A 3 -3.81 32.90 -20.46
N GLU A 4 -4.81 33.14 -19.62
CA GLU A 4 -4.63 33.43 -18.20
C GLU A 4 -4.24 32.19 -17.40
N VAL A 5 -4.79 31.03 -17.76
CA VAL A 5 -4.41 29.72 -17.18
C VAL A 5 -2.96 29.38 -17.52
N PHE A 6 -2.52 29.65 -18.75
CA PHE A 6 -1.14 29.43 -19.17
C PHE A 6 -0.16 30.37 -18.48
N THR A 7 -0.51 31.63 -18.27
CA THR A 7 0.32 32.62 -17.58
C THR A 7 0.44 32.31 -16.07
N THR A 8 -0.65 31.88 -15.43
CA THR A 8 -0.66 31.46 -14.01
C THR A 8 0.13 30.15 -13.84
N LEU A 9 0.06 29.24 -14.80
CA LEU A 9 0.82 27.98 -14.82
C LEU A 9 2.33 28.24 -14.93
N CYS A 10 2.76 29.15 -15.84
CA CYS A 10 4.16 29.57 -15.96
C CYS A 10 4.67 30.28 -14.68
N LEU A 11 3.84 31.09 -14.02
CA LEU A 11 4.19 31.74 -12.78
C LEU A 11 4.30 30.73 -11.62
N ALA A 12 3.40 29.75 -11.55
CA ALA A 12 3.45 28.71 -10.54
C ALA A 12 4.66 27.77 -10.73
N ILE A 13 4.96 27.40 -11.98
CA ILE A 13 6.18 26.62 -12.31
C ILE A 13 7.44 27.46 -11.98
N LEU A 14 7.47 28.73 -12.30
CA LEU A 14 8.56 29.65 -11.96
C LEU A 14 8.70 29.90 -10.46
N CYS A 15 7.58 29.94 -9.71
CA CYS A 15 7.61 29.97 -8.25
C CYS A 15 8.08 28.65 -7.65
N PHE A 16 7.69 27.52 -8.23
CA PHE A 16 8.14 26.20 -7.83
C PHE A 16 9.63 25.99 -8.18
N GLU A 17 10.07 26.42 -9.36
CA GLU A 17 11.50 26.46 -9.73
C GLU A 17 12.29 27.43 -8.85
N ARG A 18 11.72 28.59 -8.47
CA ARG A 18 12.34 29.51 -7.52
C ARG A 18 12.39 28.94 -6.11
N TYR A 19 11.40 28.16 -5.70
CA TYR A 19 11.43 27.45 -4.42
C TYR A 19 12.50 26.35 -4.44
N ILE A 20 12.65 25.62 -5.54
CA ILE A 20 13.76 24.68 -5.77
C ILE A 20 15.10 25.39 -5.83
N CYS A 21 15.23 26.49 -6.60
CA CYS A 21 16.45 27.30 -6.69
C CYS A 21 16.83 28.02 -5.38
N ALA A 22 15.87 28.51 -4.59
CA ALA A 22 16.13 29.15 -3.30
C ALA A 22 16.66 28.17 -2.25
N LYS A 23 16.39 26.88 -2.41
CA LYS A 23 16.93 25.81 -1.55
C LYS A 23 18.31 25.26 -2.02
N GLN A 24 18.84 25.69 -3.14
CA GLN A 24 20.21 25.32 -3.56
C GLN A 24 21.30 25.79 -2.56
N ASN A 25 20.95 26.66 -1.60
CA ASN A 25 21.81 27.04 -0.47
C ASN A 25 21.49 26.31 0.85
N THR A 26 20.47 25.45 0.90
CA THR A 26 20.22 24.56 2.04
C THR A 26 20.74 23.18 1.65
N LYS A 27 21.61 22.59 2.47
CA LYS A 27 22.17 21.24 2.29
C LYS A 27 21.16 20.32 1.60
N VAL A 28 21.37 20.04 0.33
CA VAL A 28 20.75 18.93 -0.38
C VAL A 28 20.99 17.72 0.51
N ILE A 29 19.93 17.11 1.03
CA ILE A 29 20.05 15.82 1.71
C ILE A 29 20.60 14.91 0.62
N GLY A 30 21.87 14.52 0.74
CA GLY A 30 22.56 13.75 -0.29
C GLY A 30 21.76 12.47 -0.56
N MET A 31 20.96 12.47 -1.63
CA MET A 31 20.21 11.31 -2.05
C MET A 31 21.18 10.26 -2.53
N THR A 32 21.12 9.08 -1.95
CA THR A 32 21.96 7.95 -2.34
C THR A 32 21.18 7.09 -3.33
N PRO A 33 21.56 7.02 -4.60
CA PRO A 33 20.89 6.15 -5.56
C PRO A 33 21.08 4.68 -5.18
N LEU A 34 20.12 3.85 -5.50
CA LEU A 34 20.26 2.41 -5.48
C LEU A 34 21.18 1.97 -6.63
N SER A 35 21.91 0.87 -6.43
CA SER A 35 22.70 0.28 -7.51
C SER A 35 21.81 -0.22 -8.67
N SER A 36 22.38 -0.31 -9.87
CA SER A 36 21.67 -0.90 -11.02
C SER A 36 21.24 -2.36 -10.75
N ILE A 37 22.02 -3.08 -9.95
CA ILE A 37 21.71 -4.45 -9.51
C ILE A 37 20.43 -4.44 -8.65
N ALA A 38 20.34 -3.53 -7.68
CA ALA A 38 19.17 -3.39 -6.83
C ALA A 38 17.94 -3.00 -7.64
N MET A 39 18.06 -2.08 -8.59
CA MET A 39 16.95 -1.66 -9.45
C MET A 39 16.42 -2.81 -10.33
N SER A 40 17.32 -3.56 -10.97
CA SER A 40 16.94 -4.73 -11.76
C SER A 40 16.27 -5.80 -10.89
N ALA A 41 16.84 -6.11 -9.72
CA ALA A 41 16.29 -7.08 -8.79
C ALA A 41 14.91 -6.66 -8.24
N TYR A 42 14.68 -5.36 -7.98
CA TYR A 42 13.39 -4.86 -7.54
C TYR A 42 12.33 -4.97 -8.65
N THR A 43 12.67 -4.59 -9.88
CA THR A 43 11.79 -4.72 -11.03
C THR A 43 11.38 -6.18 -11.27
N ASP A 44 12.34 -7.11 -11.20
CA ASP A 44 12.07 -8.55 -11.32
C ASP A 44 11.20 -9.06 -10.16
N LEU A 45 11.45 -8.61 -8.93
CA LEU A 45 10.63 -8.98 -7.78
C LEU A 45 9.17 -8.54 -7.96
N VAL A 46 8.95 -7.29 -8.36
CA VAL A 46 7.58 -6.76 -8.60
C VAL A 46 6.90 -7.53 -9.73
N ARG A 47 7.62 -7.84 -10.82
CA ARG A 47 7.10 -8.65 -11.93
C ARG A 47 6.65 -10.02 -11.47
N LEU A 48 7.51 -10.78 -10.76
CA LEU A 48 7.17 -12.10 -10.25
C LEU A 48 6.01 -12.09 -9.26
N LEU A 49 5.92 -11.05 -8.41
CA LEU A 49 4.81 -10.88 -7.49
C LEU A 49 3.48 -10.62 -8.22
N LYS A 50 3.50 -9.84 -9.31
CA LYS A 50 2.32 -9.62 -10.16
C LYS A 50 1.89 -10.91 -10.87
N ASP A 51 2.83 -11.68 -11.40
CA ASP A 51 2.55 -12.96 -12.05
C ASP A 51 1.88 -13.94 -11.06
N ASP A 52 2.38 -14.02 -9.84
CA ASP A 52 1.79 -14.87 -8.79
C ASP A 52 0.39 -14.38 -8.36
N ALA A 53 0.15 -13.08 -8.32
CA ALA A 53 -1.16 -12.54 -7.97
C ALA A 53 -2.25 -12.96 -8.98
N VAL A 54 -1.89 -13.14 -10.25
CA VAL A 54 -2.80 -13.57 -11.33
C VAL A 54 -2.96 -15.09 -11.37
N SER A 55 -1.96 -15.86 -10.95
CA SER A 55 -1.98 -17.33 -11.08
C SER A 55 -3.03 -18.05 -10.22
N GLY A 56 -3.63 -17.38 -9.24
CA GLY A 56 -4.72 -17.90 -8.41
C GLY A 56 -4.38 -19.07 -7.48
N VAL A 57 -3.12 -19.54 -7.48
CA VAL A 57 -2.67 -20.67 -6.65
C VAL A 57 -2.53 -20.23 -5.20
N LYS A 58 -3.56 -20.53 -4.40
CA LYS A 58 -3.54 -20.24 -2.97
C LYS A 58 -3.49 -21.52 -2.15
N GLY A 59 -2.45 -21.66 -1.30
CA GLY A 59 -2.31 -22.76 -0.34
C GLY A 59 -1.86 -24.08 -0.96
N LYS A 60 -1.59 -25.06 -0.09
CA LYS A 60 -1.14 -26.41 -0.46
C LYS A 60 -2.30 -27.39 -0.39
N PRO A 61 -2.56 -28.20 -1.45
CA PRO A 61 -3.52 -29.29 -1.36
C PRO A 61 -3.15 -30.25 -0.23
N THR A 62 -4.11 -30.57 0.62
CA THR A 62 -3.93 -31.46 1.76
C THR A 62 -5.16 -32.32 1.93
N MET A 63 -4.99 -33.64 1.96
CA MET A 63 -6.09 -34.58 2.18
C MET A 63 -6.34 -34.76 3.69
N LYS A 64 -7.60 -34.81 4.08
CA LYS A 64 -8.05 -35.15 5.45
C LYS A 64 -9.11 -36.23 5.39
N GLN A 65 -8.96 -37.27 6.20
CA GLN A 65 -9.94 -38.32 6.33
C GLN A 65 -10.95 -37.99 7.43
N ARG A 66 -12.21 -38.22 7.16
CA ARG A 66 -13.31 -38.09 8.13
C ARG A 66 -14.26 -39.28 8.00
N GLY A 67 -14.16 -40.21 8.94
CA GLY A 67 -14.84 -41.51 8.85
C GLY A 67 -14.33 -42.32 7.64
N ASP A 68 -15.23 -42.86 6.85
CA ASP A 68 -14.92 -43.64 5.66
C ASP A 68 -14.65 -42.81 4.40
N LYS A 69 -14.72 -41.47 4.51
CA LYS A 69 -14.53 -40.55 3.39
C LYS A 69 -13.29 -39.69 3.54
N ALA A 70 -12.63 -39.43 2.41
CA ALA A 70 -11.51 -38.52 2.31
C ALA A 70 -11.93 -37.22 1.60
N TYR A 71 -11.36 -36.11 2.06
CA TYR A 71 -11.67 -34.77 1.55
C TYR A 71 -10.39 -33.97 1.32
N TRP A 72 -10.36 -33.22 0.24
CA TRP A 72 -9.27 -32.31 -0.10
C TRP A 72 -9.53 -30.91 0.41
N TYR A 73 -8.48 -30.31 0.97
CA TYR A 73 -8.46 -28.94 1.49
C TYR A 73 -7.25 -28.19 0.96
N SER A 74 -7.37 -26.91 0.73
CA SER A 74 -6.24 -26.00 0.55
C SER A 74 -5.75 -25.52 1.92
N ALA A 75 -4.57 -25.95 2.33
CA ALA A 75 -3.94 -25.51 3.57
C ALA A 75 -3.12 -24.24 3.31
N ARG A 76 -3.43 -23.16 4.00
CA ARG A 76 -2.68 -21.91 3.93
C ARG A 76 -2.52 -21.26 5.30
N ARG A 77 -1.43 -20.53 5.48
CA ARG A 77 -1.17 -19.82 6.73
C ARG A 77 -1.79 -18.43 6.67
N VAL A 78 -2.59 -18.10 7.69
CA VAL A 78 -3.13 -16.76 7.92
C VAL A 78 -2.56 -16.27 9.26
N GLY A 79 -1.65 -15.31 9.22
CA GLY A 79 -0.90 -14.90 10.42
C GLY A 79 -0.05 -16.02 10.99
N SER A 80 -0.29 -16.40 12.25
CA SER A 80 0.36 -17.54 12.93
C SER A 80 -0.37 -18.87 12.76
N GLU A 81 -1.59 -18.89 12.24
CA GLU A 81 -2.48 -20.05 12.17
C GLU A 81 -2.48 -20.70 10.79
N MET A 82 -2.66 -22.03 10.77
CA MET A 82 -2.93 -22.79 9.54
C MET A 82 -4.44 -22.92 9.35
N ARG A 83 -4.94 -22.42 8.22
CA ARG A 83 -6.34 -22.49 7.83
C ARG A 83 -6.53 -23.47 6.69
N PHE A 84 -7.68 -24.14 6.69
CA PHE A 84 -8.01 -25.19 5.72
C PHE A 84 -9.29 -24.81 5.00
N PHE A 85 -9.21 -24.61 3.69
CA PHE A 85 -10.35 -24.27 2.82
C PHE A 85 -10.75 -25.49 2.02
N TYR A 86 -12.01 -25.86 2.07
CA TYR A 86 -12.53 -27.04 1.41
C TYR A 86 -12.40 -26.94 -0.12
N ILE A 87 -11.94 -28.03 -0.78
CA ILE A 87 -11.82 -28.14 -2.23
C ILE A 87 -12.88 -29.10 -2.78
N GLY A 88 -13.01 -30.29 -2.19
CA GLY A 88 -13.94 -31.31 -2.65
C GLY A 88 -13.77 -32.65 -1.92
N GLU A 89 -14.74 -33.58 -2.13
CA GLU A 89 -14.60 -34.99 -1.74
C GLU A 89 -13.59 -35.68 -2.66
N ASP A 90 -12.88 -36.67 -2.15
CA ASP A 90 -11.88 -37.42 -2.91
C ASP A 90 -12.56 -38.32 -3.96
N ASN A 91 -12.59 -37.85 -5.19
CA ASN A 91 -13.09 -38.55 -6.38
C ASN A 91 -12.19 -38.24 -7.59
N ASP A 92 -12.40 -38.89 -8.70
CA ASP A 92 -11.55 -38.78 -9.88
C ASP A 92 -11.50 -37.35 -10.44
N GLU A 93 -12.61 -36.61 -10.42
CA GLU A 93 -12.67 -35.21 -10.85
C GLU A 93 -11.82 -34.32 -9.94
N THR A 94 -11.99 -34.49 -8.62
CA THR A 94 -11.23 -33.74 -7.62
C THR A 94 -9.75 -34.09 -7.68
N ARG A 95 -9.37 -35.35 -7.90
CA ARG A 95 -7.98 -35.80 -8.07
C ARG A 95 -7.33 -35.15 -9.29
N ALA A 96 -7.98 -35.19 -10.45
CA ALA A 96 -7.49 -34.53 -11.66
C ALA A 96 -7.30 -33.01 -11.48
N ARG A 97 -8.15 -32.38 -10.67
CA ARG A 97 -8.03 -30.97 -10.27
C ARG A 97 -6.83 -30.77 -9.32
N ILE A 98 -6.60 -31.67 -8.39
CA ILE A 98 -5.46 -31.63 -7.47
C ILE A 98 -4.14 -31.82 -8.22
N ASP A 99 -4.04 -32.78 -9.13
CA ASP A 99 -2.82 -33.00 -9.95
C ASP A 99 -2.44 -31.71 -10.69
N ARG A 100 -3.42 -31.04 -11.30
CA ARG A 100 -3.20 -29.75 -11.95
C ARG A 100 -2.78 -28.65 -10.97
N LEU A 101 -3.36 -28.62 -9.77
CA LEU A 101 -2.96 -27.69 -8.71
C LEU A 101 -1.55 -27.98 -8.18
N GLU A 102 -1.12 -29.23 -8.15
CA GLU A 102 0.24 -29.61 -7.74
C GLU A 102 1.29 -29.17 -8.76
N GLU A 103 1.06 -29.33 -10.07
CA GLU A 103 1.91 -28.77 -11.12
C GLU A 103 2.04 -27.24 -11.01
N LEU A 104 0.94 -26.55 -10.82
CA LEU A 104 0.92 -25.10 -10.59
C LEU A 104 1.64 -24.72 -9.28
N HIS A 105 1.54 -25.58 -8.27
CA HIS A 105 2.17 -25.38 -6.98
C HIS A 105 3.70 -25.50 -7.04
N GLU A 106 4.25 -26.49 -7.76
CA GLU A 106 5.70 -26.61 -7.96
C GLU A 106 6.26 -25.38 -8.71
N THR A 107 5.54 -24.88 -9.71
CA THR A 107 5.91 -23.64 -10.40
C THR A 107 5.85 -22.45 -9.46
N ALA A 108 4.83 -22.32 -8.61
CA ALA A 108 4.70 -21.28 -7.60
C ALA A 108 5.81 -21.33 -6.56
N LYS A 109 6.21 -22.55 -6.13
CA LYS A 109 7.32 -22.77 -5.20
C LYS A 109 8.67 -22.35 -5.79
N ALA A 110 8.92 -22.65 -7.06
CA ALA A 110 10.13 -22.20 -7.77
C ALA A 110 10.16 -20.65 -7.85
N ARG A 111 9.04 -20.03 -8.21
CA ARG A 111 8.91 -18.55 -8.20
C ARG A 111 9.10 -17.96 -6.80
N GLN A 112 8.55 -18.61 -5.77
CA GLN A 112 8.75 -18.16 -4.38
C GLN A 112 10.22 -18.25 -3.96
N ALA A 113 10.95 -19.29 -4.35
CA ALA A 113 12.38 -19.44 -4.09
C ALA A 113 13.17 -18.31 -4.77
N GLU A 114 12.86 -18.01 -6.03
CA GLU A 114 13.48 -16.91 -6.77
C GLU A 114 13.17 -15.54 -6.14
N ARG A 115 11.92 -15.26 -5.77
CA ARG A 115 11.57 -14.05 -5.04
C ARG A 115 12.34 -13.91 -3.72
N SER A 116 12.50 -15.03 -3.00
CA SER A 116 13.30 -15.05 -1.76
C SER A 116 14.78 -14.74 -2.02
N ARG A 117 15.32 -15.19 -3.17
CA ARG A 117 16.68 -14.87 -3.62
C ARG A 117 16.81 -13.36 -3.90
N LEU A 118 15.85 -12.80 -4.65
CA LEU A 118 15.82 -11.36 -4.97
C LEU A 118 15.72 -10.51 -3.70
N VAL A 119 14.86 -10.88 -2.75
CA VAL A 119 14.76 -10.15 -1.46
C VAL A 119 16.08 -10.18 -0.68
N ARG A 120 16.80 -11.32 -0.67
CA ARG A 120 18.13 -11.37 -0.04
C ARG A 120 19.14 -10.47 -0.75
N LEU A 121 19.13 -10.45 -2.08
CA LEU A 121 19.97 -9.59 -2.90
C LEU A 121 19.68 -8.10 -2.60
N LEU A 122 18.41 -7.69 -2.61
CA LEU A 122 18.00 -6.33 -2.31
C LEU A 122 18.45 -5.87 -0.91
N ARG A 123 18.38 -6.75 0.08
CA ARG A 123 18.90 -6.48 1.42
C ARG A 123 20.43 -6.34 1.44
N ALA A 124 21.13 -7.19 0.70
CA ALA A 124 22.59 -7.11 0.58
C ALA A 124 23.05 -5.81 -0.11
N GLU A 125 22.27 -5.33 -1.09
CA GLU A 125 22.44 -4.03 -1.74
C GLU A 125 22.02 -2.84 -0.85
N GLY A 126 21.58 -3.12 0.38
CA GLY A 126 21.24 -2.11 1.39
C GLY A 126 19.85 -1.50 1.27
N MET A 127 18.95 -2.11 0.48
CA MET A 127 17.54 -1.70 0.45
C MET A 127 16.87 -1.97 1.81
N THR A 128 16.07 -1.02 2.27
CA THR A 128 15.47 -1.07 3.60
C THR A 128 14.44 -2.20 3.73
N PRO A 129 14.64 -3.17 4.63
CA PRO A 129 13.67 -4.22 4.86
C PRO A 129 12.44 -3.68 5.59
N THR A 130 11.28 -4.20 5.25
CA THR A 130 10.06 -4.01 6.03
C THR A 130 10.21 -4.77 7.35
N ASP A 131 9.93 -4.12 8.47
CA ASP A 131 10.00 -4.75 9.78
C ASP A 131 9.01 -5.92 9.91
N ARG A 132 9.28 -6.80 10.89
CA ARG A 132 8.54 -8.06 11.02
C ARG A 132 7.05 -7.85 11.31
N ALA A 133 6.71 -6.87 12.13
CA ALA A 133 5.32 -6.61 12.52
C ALA A 133 4.53 -6.10 11.31
N THR A 134 4.99 -5.02 10.67
CA THR A 134 4.40 -4.46 9.45
C THR A 134 4.35 -5.49 8.33
N GLY A 135 5.45 -6.19 8.05
CA GLY A 135 5.53 -7.20 6.99
C GLY A 135 4.58 -8.38 7.18
N SER A 136 4.35 -8.81 8.42
CA SER A 136 3.39 -9.87 8.73
C SER A 136 1.95 -9.44 8.45
N ILE A 137 1.60 -8.20 8.80
CA ILE A 137 0.27 -7.63 8.54
C ILE A 137 0.06 -7.46 7.04
N LEU A 138 1.02 -6.84 6.33
CA LEU A 138 0.93 -6.65 4.88
C LEU A 138 0.82 -7.99 4.13
N SER A 139 1.55 -9.03 4.56
CA SER A 139 1.44 -10.37 3.98
C SER A 139 0.04 -10.95 4.16
N ALA A 140 -0.53 -10.88 5.36
CA ALA A 140 -1.86 -11.41 5.62
C ALA A 140 -2.96 -10.65 4.83
N LEU A 141 -2.83 -9.32 4.71
CA LEU A 141 -3.74 -8.50 3.90
C LEU A 141 -3.63 -8.80 2.40
N ALA A 142 -2.41 -9.01 1.89
CA ALA A 142 -2.18 -9.42 0.51
C ALA A 142 -2.77 -10.81 0.23
N ASP A 143 -2.55 -11.77 1.15
CA ASP A 143 -3.08 -13.13 1.04
C ASP A 143 -4.63 -13.14 1.08
N ALA A 144 -5.24 -12.25 1.87
CA ALA A 144 -6.71 -12.06 1.87
C ALA A 144 -7.23 -11.40 0.59
N GLY A 145 -6.38 -10.78 -0.21
CA GLY A 145 -6.76 -10.11 -1.46
C GLY A 145 -7.07 -8.63 -1.32
N THR A 146 -6.73 -8.00 -0.19
CA THR A 146 -7.01 -6.57 0.07
C THR A 146 -6.51 -5.67 -1.05
N PHE A 147 -5.24 -5.85 -1.47
CA PHE A 147 -4.62 -5.02 -2.50
C PHE A 147 -5.14 -5.36 -3.91
N ARG A 148 -5.43 -6.63 -4.17
CA ARG A 148 -6.07 -7.08 -5.43
C ARG A 148 -7.44 -6.43 -5.65
N LEU A 149 -8.17 -6.21 -4.57
CA LEU A 149 -9.48 -5.58 -4.60
C LEU A 149 -9.43 -4.05 -4.52
N GLY A 150 -8.25 -3.44 -4.67
CA GLY A 150 -8.07 -2.00 -4.76
C GLY A 150 -7.75 -1.31 -3.44
N GLY A 151 -7.52 -2.05 -2.36
CA GLY A 151 -6.96 -1.49 -1.13
C GLY A 151 -5.57 -0.91 -1.41
N THR A 152 -5.33 0.33 -0.99
CA THR A 152 -4.10 1.08 -1.24
C THR A 152 -3.51 1.51 0.09
N ILE A 153 -2.25 1.14 0.36
CA ILE A 153 -1.54 1.62 1.55
C ILE A 153 -1.30 3.12 1.37
N VAL A 154 -1.65 3.89 2.38
CA VAL A 154 -1.38 5.34 2.42
C VAL A 154 -0.55 5.68 3.66
N GLY A 155 -0.39 6.96 3.97
CA GLY A 155 0.37 7.39 5.14
C GLY A 155 1.86 7.05 5.05
N THR A 156 2.53 7.01 6.20
CA THR A 156 4.00 6.82 6.27
C THR A 156 4.46 5.45 5.76
N ASN A 157 3.61 4.42 5.85
CA ASN A 157 3.97 3.11 5.30
C ASN A 157 4.06 3.11 3.77
N ALA A 158 3.24 3.91 3.06
CA ALA A 158 3.40 4.12 1.62
C ALA A 158 4.72 4.83 1.30
N PHE A 159 5.09 5.88 2.06
CA PHE A 159 6.36 6.57 1.89
C PHE A 159 7.56 5.61 1.93
N ARG A 160 7.60 4.71 2.90
CA ARG A 160 8.67 3.70 3.05
C ARG A 160 8.83 2.76 1.85
N LEU A 161 7.79 2.60 1.03
CA LEU A 161 7.77 1.69 -0.11
C LEU A 161 8.21 2.36 -1.42
N TYR A 162 8.50 3.67 -1.42
CA TYR A 162 8.97 4.38 -2.62
C TYR A 162 10.46 4.18 -2.91
N GLU A 163 11.24 3.59 -2.00
CA GLU A 163 12.67 3.37 -2.20
C GLU A 163 12.98 2.63 -3.52
N GLY A 164 12.26 1.54 -3.79
CA GLY A 164 12.42 0.77 -5.02
C GLY A 164 11.77 1.42 -6.25
N GLU A 165 10.72 2.19 -6.07
CA GLU A 165 10.04 2.90 -7.16
C GLU A 165 10.87 4.09 -7.68
N LEU A 166 11.51 4.81 -6.77
CA LEU A 166 12.30 5.99 -7.11
C LEU A 166 13.79 5.68 -7.34
N GLY A 167 14.25 4.47 -7.03
CA GLY A 167 15.65 4.10 -7.18
C GLY A 167 16.62 4.81 -6.24
N ILE A 168 16.12 5.29 -5.09
CA ILE A 168 16.91 6.06 -4.12
C ILE A 168 16.70 5.52 -2.71
N ARG A 169 17.70 5.66 -1.85
CA ARG A 169 17.57 5.34 -0.42
C ARG A 169 16.76 6.40 0.30
N LEU A 170 15.78 5.94 1.07
CA LEU A 170 14.99 6.82 1.92
C LEU A 170 15.74 7.12 3.24
N PRO A 171 15.63 8.34 3.76
CA PRO A 171 16.17 8.66 5.07
C PRO A 171 15.36 7.95 6.16
N LEU A 172 16.02 7.09 6.94
CA LEU A 172 15.41 6.28 8.00
C LEU A 172 15.12 7.05 9.31
N GLY A 173 15.23 8.37 9.29
CA GLY A 173 14.95 9.23 10.44
C GLY A 173 13.47 9.32 10.81
N GLY A 174 13.10 10.34 11.58
CA GLY A 174 11.73 10.59 12.05
C GLY A 174 10.64 10.58 10.97
N MET A 175 11.01 10.85 9.69
CA MET A 175 10.10 10.82 8.54
C MET A 175 9.47 9.45 8.26
N ALA A 176 10.20 8.36 8.56
CA ALA A 176 9.77 7.00 8.24
C ALA A 176 9.20 6.23 9.45
N ASN A 177 9.14 6.83 10.63
CA ASN A 177 8.71 6.12 11.83
C ASN A 177 7.18 6.17 11.98
N THR A 178 6.52 4.99 12.04
CA THR A 178 5.09 4.85 12.28
C THR A 178 4.77 3.46 12.80
N GLY A 179 3.77 3.34 13.69
CA GLY A 179 3.14 2.09 14.10
C GLY A 179 1.81 1.83 13.37
N ASP A 180 1.34 2.78 12.58
CA ASP A 180 0.02 2.76 11.97
C ASP A 180 0.10 2.34 10.51
N ILE A 181 -0.80 1.46 10.08
CA ILE A 181 -0.97 1.04 8.68
C ILE A 181 -2.34 1.57 8.23
N ASP A 182 -2.31 2.54 7.33
CA ASP A 182 -3.51 3.14 6.75
C ASP A 182 -3.78 2.50 5.38
N ILE A 183 -5.01 2.01 5.17
CA ILE A 183 -5.45 1.39 3.91
C ILE A 183 -6.66 2.14 3.40
N ALA A 184 -6.55 2.69 2.20
CA ALA A 184 -7.61 3.43 1.55
C ALA A 184 -8.20 2.66 0.36
N GLN A 185 -9.53 2.76 0.18
CA GLN A 185 -10.24 2.22 -0.99
C GLN A 185 -11.39 3.14 -1.38
N PHE A 186 -11.68 3.24 -2.67
CA PHE A 186 -12.90 3.92 -3.12
C PHE A 186 -14.16 3.12 -2.75
N GLU A 187 -15.11 3.73 -2.05
CA GLU A 187 -16.41 3.13 -1.72
C GLU A 187 -17.13 2.64 -3.00
N LYS A 188 -17.17 3.44 -4.06
CA LYS A 188 -17.81 3.08 -5.34
C LYS A 188 -17.16 1.85 -5.97
N LEU A 189 -15.84 1.73 -5.91
CA LEU A 189 -15.12 0.54 -6.40
C LEU A 189 -15.50 -0.67 -5.55
N SER A 190 -15.49 -0.52 -4.22
CA SER A 190 -15.83 -1.59 -3.28
C SER A 190 -17.25 -2.14 -3.51
N VAL A 191 -18.20 -1.26 -3.82
CA VAL A 191 -19.59 -1.65 -4.13
C VAL A 191 -19.68 -2.33 -5.51
N ALA A 192 -18.90 -1.85 -6.50
CA ALA A 192 -18.95 -2.36 -7.87
C ALA A 192 -18.29 -3.74 -8.03
N LEU A 193 -17.35 -4.08 -7.17
CA LEU A 193 -16.67 -5.37 -7.20
C LEU A 193 -17.65 -6.48 -6.75
N GLN A 194 -17.79 -7.52 -7.57
CA GLN A 194 -18.56 -8.73 -7.24
C GLN A 194 -17.71 -9.77 -6.50
N ASP A 195 -16.53 -9.37 -6.01
CA ASP A 195 -15.56 -10.19 -5.31
C ASP A 195 -15.30 -9.62 -3.90
N LYS A 196 -14.86 -10.45 -3.00
CA LYS A 196 -14.55 -10.09 -1.61
C LYS A 196 -13.22 -10.66 -1.17
N VAL A 197 -12.65 -10.07 -0.12
CA VAL A 197 -11.51 -10.65 0.58
C VAL A 197 -11.84 -12.06 1.10
N ASP A 198 -10.87 -12.95 0.97
CA ASP A 198 -10.96 -14.33 1.46
C ASP A 198 -9.58 -14.81 1.95
N PRO A 199 -9.41 -15.08 3.28
CA PRO A 199 -10.39 -14.98 4.37
C PRO A 199 -10.85 -13.55 4.65
N GLY A 200 -12.00 -13.39 5.32
CA GLY A 200 -12.51 -12.08 5.76
C GLY A 200 -11.51 -11.34 6.66
N LEU A 201 -11.46 -10.00 6.57
CA LEU A 201 -10.48 -9.22 7.33
C LEU A 201 -10.66 -9.33 8.84
N THR A 202 -11.89 -9.43 9.34
CA THR A 202 -12.15 -9.68 10.78
C THR A 202 -11.49 -10.99 11.24
N GLU A 203 -11.59 -12.04 10.43
CA GLU A 203 -10.95 -13.33 10.70
C GLU A 203 -9.42 -13.22 10.60
N THR A 204 -8.91 -12.52 9.59
CA THR A 204 -7.48 -12.25 9.41
C THR A 204 -6.90 -11.49 10.59
N PHE A 205 -7.58 -10.46 11.08
CA PHE A 205 -7.15 -9.67 12.23
C PHE A 205 -7.21 -10.47 13.53
N SER A 206 -8.26 -11.27 13.74
CA SER A 206 -8.34 -12.18 14.89
C SER A 206 -7.15 -13.15 14.92
N ALA A 207 -6.77 -13.74 13.78
CA ALA A 207 -5.59 -14.62 13.68
C ALA A 207 -4.26 -13.89 13.95
N LEU A 208 -4.20 -12.58 13.70
CA LEU A 208 -3.06 -11.72 14.02
C LEU A 208 -3.13 -11.10 15.43
N LYS A 209 -4.15 -11.44 16.23
CA LYS A 209 -4.40 -10.90 17.58
C LYS A 209 -4.63 -9.38 17.58
N PHE A 210 -5.38 -8.90 16.61
CA PHE A 210 -5.91 -7.55 16.57
C PHE A 210 -7.35 -7.56 17.08
N ASP A 211 -7.66 -6.59 17.91
CA ASP A 211 -9.00 -6.33 18.42
C ASP A 211 -9.60 -5.09 17.74
N PRO A 212 -10.90 -5.10 17.44
CA PRO A 212 -11.57 -3.92 16.91
C PRO A 212 -11.58 -2.82 17.96
N LEU A 213 -11.20 -1.59 17.55
CA LEU A 213 -11.31 -0.44 18.44
C LEU A 213 -12.72 0.15 18.37
N PRO A 214 -13.36 0.42 19.52
CA PRO A 214 -14.68 1.04 19.56
C PRO A 214 -14.60 2.44 18.93
N GLY A 215 -15.59 2.75 18.09
CA GLY A 215 -15.80 4.08 17.51
C GLY A 215 -16.97 4.80 18.16
N LEU A 216 -17.24 6.02 17.68
CA LEU A 216 -18.44 6.79 18.10
C LEU A 216 -19.74 6.19 17.53
N ASP A 217 -19.63 5.39 16.46
CA ASP A 217 -20.75 4.71 15.81
C ASP A 217 -20.74 3.23 16.20
N PRO A 218 -21.62 2.79 17.11
CA PRO A 218 -21.67 1.40 17.57
C PRO A 218 -21.94 0.44 16.42
N GLY A 219 -21.14 -0.63 16.31
CA GLY A 219 -21.28 -1.65 15.28
C GLY A 219 -20.53 -1.35 13.97
N ARG A 220 -19.90 -0.19 13.85
CA ARG A 220 -19.04 0.15 12.71
C ARG A 220 -17.58 0.19 13.09
N THR A 221 -16.80 -0.77 12.58
CA THR A 221 -15.37 -0.89 12.88
C THR A 221 -14.54 -0.55 11.64
N TRP A 222 -13.71 0.47 11.76
CA TRP A 222 -12.81 0.92 10.70
C TRP A 222 -11.33 0.89 11.13
N ARG A 223 -11.05 0.54 12.39
CA ARG A 223 -9.70 0.44 12.93
C ARG A 223 -9.57 -0.71 13.91
N TRP A 224 -8.38 -1.31 13.92
CA TRP A 224 -8.01 -2.44 14.77
C TRP A 224 -6.66 -2.17 15.41
N ALA A 225 -6.49 -2.56 16.67
CA ALA A 225 -5.24 -2.46 17.39
C ALA A 225 -4.75 -3.84 17.82
N GLN A 226 -3.46 -4.06 17.74
CA GLN A 226 -2.83 -5.28 18.25
C GLN A 226 -2.40 -5.08 19.70
N GLY A 227 -2.93 -5.89 20.58
CA GLY A 227 -2.59 -5.86 22.00
C GLY A 227 -1.08 -6.05 22.23
N GLY A 228 -0.47 -5.16 23.02
CA GLY A 228 0.93 -5.24 23.43
C GLY A 228 1.99 -4.78 22.44
N SER A 229 1.67 -4.57 21.15
CA SER A 229 2.63 -4.09 20.13
C SER A 229 2.47 -2.63 19.76
N GLY A 230 1.32 -2.04 20.05
CA GLY A 230 0.96 -0.69 19.60
C GLY A 230 0.74 -0.54 18.08
N GLN A 231 0.66 -1.66 17.34
CA GLN A 231 0.33 -1.65 15.92
C GLN A 231 -1.15 -1.33 15.73
N LEU A 232 -1.44 -0.43 14.79
CA LEU A 232 -2.79 -0.01 14.44
C LEU A 232 -3.00 -0.24 12.93
N VAL A 233 -4.18 -0.71 12.55
CA VAL A 233 -4.62 -0.78 11.15
C VAL A 233 -5.91 0.02 11.01
N GLU A 234 -5.93 0.96 10.09
CA GLU A 234 -7.06 1.85 9.82
C GLU A 234 -7.53 1.72 8.38
N PHE A 235 -8.85 1.73 8.16
CA PHE A 235 -9.44 1.75 6.82
C PHE A 235 -10.04 3.10 6.54
N LEU A 236 -9.71 3.63 5.36
CA LEU A 236 -10.07 4.96 4.91
C LEU A 236 -10.78 4.91 3.56
N THR A 237 -11.61 5.91 3.28
CA THR A 237 -12.25 6.09 1.97
C THR A 237 -12.36 7.58 1.63
N PRO A 238 -12.40 7.97 0.35
CA PRO A 238 -12.59 9.36 -0.02
C PRO A 238 -13.95 9.91 0.43
N ALA A 239 -13.94 11.10 1.06
CA ALA A 239 -15.11 11.91 1.29
C ALA A 239 -15.27 12.94 0.17
N PHE A 240 -16.52 13.23 -0.21
CA PHE A 240 -16.91 14.30 -1.11
C PHE A 240 -17.86 15.28 -0.39
N GLY A 241 -17.60 15.53 0.88
CA GLY A 241 -18.40 16.35 1.79
C GLY A 241 -18.18 15.94 3.24
N ALA A 242 -19.20 15.41 3.91
CA ALA A 242 -19.09 15.00 5.31
C ALA A 242 -18.16 13.78 5.49
N GLU A 243 -17.25 13.89 6.44
CA GLU A 243 -16.31 12.83 6.82
C GLU A 243 -16.98 11.85 7.79
N THR A 244 -17.80 10.96 7.24
CA THR A 244 -18.57 9.94 7.99
C THR A 244 -17.97 8.56 7.79
N ILE A 245 -18.44 7.59 8.57
CA ILE A 245 -18.07 6.18 8.37
C ILE A 245 -18.87 5.59 7.21
N ARG A 246 -18.19 4.91 6.29
CA ARG A 246 -18.73 4.29 5.08
C ARG A 246 -18.43 2.80 5.07
N ASP A 247 -19.19 2.03 4.33
CA ASP A 247 -19.00 0.60 4.17
C ASP A 247 -18.09 0.30 2.97
N LEU A 248 -17.16 -0.64 3.15
CA LEU A 248 -16.33 -1.19 2.08
C LEU A 248 -16.64 -2.68 1.91
N PRO A 249 -17.73 -3.03 1.20
CA PRO A 249 -18.23 -4.41 1.14
C PRO A 249 -17.27 -5.41 0.50
N ALA A 250 -16.42 -5.00 -0.45
CA ALA A 250 -15.40 -5.87 -1.02
C ALA A 250 -14.33 -6.26 0.01
N LEU A 251 -14.02 -5.36 0.95
CA LEU A 251 -13.08 -5.63 2.05
C LEU A 251 -13.77 -6.18 3.31
N GLY A 252 -15.10 -6.10 3.37
CA GLY A 252 -15.88 -6.57 4.52
C GLY A 252 -15.63 -5.77 5.79
N VAL A 253 -15.30 -4.47 5.68
CA VAL A 253 -15.01 -3.55 6.78
C VAL A 253 -15.71 -2.22 6.58
N ASN A 254 -15.73 -1.39 7.63
CA ASN A 254 -16.06 0.03 7.51
C ASN A 254 -14.79 0.85 7.30
N ALA A 255 -14.93 2.09 6.87
CA ALA A 255 -13.84 3.03 6.63
C ALA A 255 -14.23 4.43 7.06
N GLN A 256 -13.27 5.18 7.62
CA GLN A 256 -13.43 6.61 7.87
C GLN A 256 -13.28 7.35 6.55
N ALA A 257 -14.30 8.13 6.18
CA ALA A 257 -14.22 8.97 5.01
C ALA A 257 -13.38 10.22 5.31
N LEU A 258 -12.44 10.55 4.41
CA LEU A 258 -11.56 11.71 4.53
C LEU A 258 -11.53 12.50 3.22
N ASN A 259 -11.63 13.82 3.34
CA ASN A 259 -11.48 14.72 2.20
C ASN A 259 -10.05 14.69 1.64
N TYR A 260 -9.91 14.96 0.36
CA TYR A 260 -8.65 14.96 -0.43
C TYR A 260 -8.03 13.58 -0.70
N LEU A 261 -8.55 12.53 -0.10
CA LEU A 261 -8.03 11.17 -0.29
C LEU A 261 -8.28 10.65 -1.71
N ASN A 262 -9.34 11.12 -2.39
CA ASN A 262 -9.66 10.78 -3.77
C ASN A 262 -8.53 11.11 -4.75
N PHE A 263 -7.84 12.25 -4.58
CA PHE A 263 -6.68 12.62 -5.38
C PHE A 263 -5.52 11.66 -5.12
N LEU A 264 -5.27 11.35 -3.84
CA LEU A 264 -4.15 10.49 -3.44
C LEU A 264 -4.21 9.10 -4.08
N ILE A 265 -5.38 8.45 -4.03
CA ILE A 265 -5.54 7.04 -4.43
C ILE A 265 -6.14 6.85 -5.84
N ALA A 266 -6.22 7.91 -6.66
CA ALA A 266 -6.87 7.83 -7.98
C ALA A 266 -6.18 6.86 -8.94
N GLU A 267 -4.86 6.79 -8.92
CA GLU A 267 -4.04 5.97 -9.83
C GLU A 267 -2.92 5.29 -9.06
N PRO A 268 -3.25 4.27 -8.23
CA PRO A 268 -2.24 3.61 -7.42
C PRO A 268 -1.29 2.78 -8.28
N ILE A 269 -0.08 2.59 -7.77
CA ILE A 269 0.95 1.74 -8.36
C ILE A 269 1.21 0.52 -7.47
N HIS A 270 1.76 -0.55 -8.08
CA HIS A 270 2.23 -1.70 -7.32
C HIS A 270 3.65 -1.46 -6.81
N ALA A 271 3.87 -1.85 -5.56
CA ALA A 271 5.18 -1.86 -4.92
C ALA A 271 5.42 -3.21 -4.23
N ALA A 272 6.68 -3.52 -3.95
CA ALA A 272 7.07 -4.70 -3.19
C ALA A 272 7.58 -4.31 -1.81
N ALA A 273 6.93 -4.79 -0.75
CA ALA A 273 7.49 -4.73 0.59
C ALA A 273 8.60 -5.81 0.72
N ILE A 274 9.77 -5.40 1.21
CA ILE A 274 10.95 -6.27 1.35
C ILE A 274 10.84 -7.13 2.61
N TYR A 275 9.95 -8.10 2.56
CA TYR A 275 9.65 -9.02 3.65
C TYR A 275 9.55 -10.46 3.15
N ARG A 276 10.27 -11.41 3.77
CA ARG A 276 10.34 -12.84 3.39
C ARG A 276 10.66 -13.02 1.89
N SER A 277 9.68 -13.42 1.08
CA SER A 277 9.77 -13.56 -0.38
C SER A 277 9.16 -12.38 -1.15
N GLY A 278 9.03 -11.23 -0.50
CA GLY A 278 8.34 -10.05 -1.04
C GLY A 278 6.82 -10.12 -0.83
N VAL A 279 6.21 -8.95 -0.65
CA VAL A 279 4.74 -8.80 -0.56
C VAL A 279 4.31 -7.76 -1.57
N LEU A 280 3.44 -8.15 -2.52
CA LEU A 280 2.84 -7.20 -3.46
C LEU A 280 1.81 -6.34 -2.74
N VAL A 281 1.97 -5.05 -2.83
CA VAL A 281 1.05 -4.07 -2.26
C VAL A 281 0.69 -3.00 -3.27
N GLN A 282 -0.33 -2.21 -2.97
CA GLN A 282 -0.68 -1.02 -3.72
C GLN A 282 -0.36 0.24 -2.92
N VAL A 283 0.25 1.23 -3.56
CA VAL A 283 0.57 2.55 -2.97
C VAL A 283 0.17 3.65 -3.94
N PRO A 284 -0.07 4.89 -3.48
CA PRO A 284 -0.27 6.02 -4.38
C PRO A 284 0.96 6.25 -5.25
N ARG A 285 0.80 6.95 -6.36
CA ARG A 285 1.95 7.51 -7.09
C ARG A 285 2.72 8.49 -6.21
N PRO A 286 4.05 8.48 -6.23
CA PRO A 286 4.86 9.33 -5.34
C PRO A 286 4.63 10.82 -5.56
N GLU A 287 4.38 11.27 -6.79
CA GLU A 287 4.04 12.65 -7.10
C GLU A 287 2.69 13.09 -6.50
N ARG A 288 1.67 12.23 -6.54
CA ARG A 288 0.38 12.49 -5.89
C ARG A 288 0.51 12.49 -4.37
N TYR A 289 1.32 11.58 -3.84
CA TYR A 289 1.61 11.53 -2.42
C TYR A 289 2.28 12.81 -1.93
N ALA A 290 3.29 13.31 -2.64
CA ALA A 290 4.00 14.54 -2.29
C ALA A 290 3.06 15.74 -2.24
N ILE A 291 2.25 15.96 -3.29
CA ILE A 291 1.27 17.06 -3.33
C ILE A 291 0.21 16.91 -2.24
N HIS A 292 -0.34 15.71 -2.05
CA HIS A 292 -1.32 15.45 -0.98
C HIS A 292 -0.74 15.77 0.41
N LYS A 293 0.53 15.46 0.66
CA LYS A 293 1.20 15.76 1.93
C LYS A 293 1.32 17.27 2.18
N LEU A 294 1.55 18.08 1.16
CA LEU A 294 1.51 19.55 1.28
C LEU A 294 0.12 20.04 1.71
N ILE A 295 -0.93 19.52 1.05
CA ILE A 295 -2.33 19.87 1.37
C ILE A 295 -2.65 19.53 2.84
N ILE A 296 -2.33 18.32 3.28
CA ILE A 296 -2.61 17.89 4.65
C ILE A 296 -1.77 18.65 5.67
N ALA A 297 -0.51 18.94 5.36
CA ALA A 297 0.36 19.74 6.23
C ALA A 297 -0.17 21.17 6.44
N ALA A 298 -0.69 21.80 5.37
CA ALA A 298 -1.28 23.14 5.46
C ALA A 298 -2.56 23.20 6.32
N ARG A 299 -3.29 22.08 6.44
CA ARG A 299 -4.51 21.98 7.26
C ARG A 299 -4.25 21.70 8.74
N ARG A 300 -3.03 21.33 9.12
CA ARG A 300 -2.65 20.97 10.50
C ARG A 300 -1.99 22.17 11.18
N HIS A 301 -2.78 23.02 11.84
CA HIS A 301 -2.29 24.30 12.35
C HIS A 301 -1.76 24.28 13.79
N ASP A 302 -2.27 23.40 14.71
CA ASP A 302 -2.00 23.53 16.15
C ASP A 302 -1.62 22.23 16.89
N GLY A 303 -0.81 22.36 17.95
CA GLY A 303 -0.50 21.32 18.93
C GLY A 303 0.17 20.07 18.35
N ALA A 304 -0.35 18.90 18.66
CA ALA A 304 0.16 17.61 18.12
C ALA A 304 0.06 17.53 16.59
N GLY A 305 -0.79 18.33 15.96
CA GLY A 305 -0.89 18.51 14.51
C GLY A 305 0.36 19.13 13.91
N SER A 306 1.03 20.05 14.62
CA SER A 306 2.24 20.75 14.15
C SER A 306 3.41 19.78 13.88
N LEU A 307 3.66 18.79 14.75
CA LEU A 307 4.72 17.79 14.53
C LEU A 307 4.41 16.88 13.33
N LYS A 308 3.14 16.49 13.16
CA LYS A 308 2.69 15.74 11.99
C LYS A 308 2.79 16.57 10.71
N ALA A 309 2.48 17.89 10.77
CA ALA A 309 2.63 18.79 9.65
C ALA A 309 4.10 18.97 9.22
N SER A 310 5.05 19.06 10.17
CA SER A 310 6.48 19.09 9.86
C SER A 310 6.91 17.82 9.12
N LYS A 311 6.55 16.66 9.65
CA LYS A 311 6.82 15.35 9.02
C LYS A 311 6.21 15.25 7.61
N ASP A 312 4.98 15.73 7.43
CA ASP A 312 4.31 15.70 6.13
C ASP A 312 5.04 16.60 5.12
N ARG A 313 5.50 17.80 5.53
CA ARG A 313 6.31 18.67 4.68
C ARG A 313 7.67 18.09 4.34
N GLU A 314 8.34 17.45 5.29
CA GLU A 314 9.62 16.79 5.07
C GLU A 314 9.51 15.63 4.07
N GLN A 315 8.47 14.79 4.19
CA GLN A 315 8.19 13.73 3.23
C GLN A 315 7.88 14.29 1.84
N ALA A 316 7.07 15.34 1.75
CA ALA A 316 6.75 16.00 0.49
C ALA A 316 7.99 16.60 -0.17
N ALA A 317 8.79 17.37 0.59
CA ALA A 317 10.01 17.99 0.08
C ALA A 317 11.00 16.95 -0.44
N PHE A 318 11.22 15.88 0.31
CA PHE A 318 12.10 14.79 -0.11
C PHE A 318 11.64 14.15 -1.44
N LEU A 319 10.34 13.85 -1.57
CA LEU A 319 9.82 13.24 -2.80
C LEU A 319 9.87 14.20 -3.98
N ILE A 320 9.57 15.48 -3.78
CA ILE A 320 9.67 16.50 -4.82
C ILE A 320 11.12 16.62 -5.31
N GLU A 321 12.09 16.71 -4.41
CA GLU A 321 13.51 16.73 -4.77
C GLU A 321 13.93 15.47 -5.54
N ALA A 322 13.48 14.29 -5.08
CA ALA A 322 13.78 13.01 -5.72
C ALA A 322 13.26 12.88 -7.15
N MET A 323 12.13 13.53 -7.44
CA MET A 323 11.47 13.44 -8.76
C MET A 323 11.75 14.64 -9.66
N ALA A 324 12.30 15.73 -9.13
CA ALA A 324 12.46 16.99 -9.87
C ALA A 324 13.34 16.86 -11.12
N GLU A 325 14.34 15.97 -11.10
CA GLU A 325 15.24 15.74 -12.22
C GLU A 325 14.71 14.67 -13.18
N ASP A 326 14.26 13.53 -12.65
CA ASP A 326 13.90 12.36 -13.46
C ASP A 326 12.43 12.32 -13.90
N ARG A 327 11.51 12.96 -13.15
CA ARG A 327 10.05 12.91 -13.36
C ARG A 327 9.38 14.30 -13.24
N PRO A 328 9.92 15.37 -13.81
CA PRO A 328 9.35 16.72 -13.68
C PRO A 328 7.94 16.82 -14.26
N ASP A 329 7.66 16.12 -15.35
CA ASP A 329 6.35 16.12 -16.00
C ASP A 329 5.28 15.45 -15.14
N ASP A 330 5.62 14.39 -14.40
CA ASP A 330 4.69 13.71 -13.50
C ASP A 330 4.34 14.60 -12.30
N LEU A 331 5.33 15.29 -11.73
CA LEU A 331 5.12 16.28 -10.67
C LEU A 331 4.23 17.43 -11.15
N SER A 332 4.54 18.00 -12.32
CA SER A 332 3.78 19.10 -12.92
C SER A 332 2.33 18.69 -13.15
N ARG A 333 2.11 17.49 -13.72
CA ARG A 333 0.77 16.95 -13.96
C ARG A 333 -0.01 16.74 -12.68
N ALA A 334 0.61 16.16 -11.65
CA ALA A 334 -0.03 15.96 -10.35
C ALA A 334 -0.40 17.30 -9.68
N TYR A 335 0.49 18.30 -9.77
CA TYR A 335 0.22 19.64 -9.27
C TYR A 335 -0.97 20.30 -9.99
N VAL A 336 -0.98 20.30 -11.33
CA VAL A 336 -2.07 20.86 -12.13
C VAL A 336 -3.40 20.18 -11.80
N GLN A 337 -3.44 18.86 -11.73
CA GLN A 337 -4.65 18.12 -11.36
C GLN A 337 -5.15 18.49 -9.95
N ALA A 338 -4.25 18.66 -8.99
CA ALA A 338 -4.63 19.11 -7.67
C ALA A 338 -5.21 20.53 -7.70
N MET A 339 -4.66 21.44 -8.49
CA MET A 339 -5.16 22.82 -8.64
C MET A 339 -6.52 22.89 -9.34
N GLU A 340 -6.87 21.93 -10.19
CA GLU A 340 -8.15 21.85 -10.89
C GLU A 340 -9.31 21.33 -10.03
N VAL A 341 -9.02 20.56 -8.96
CA VAL A 341 -10.06 19.92 -8.13
C VAL A 341 -10.91 20.91 -7.34
N GLY A 342 -10.47 22.15 -7.18
CA GLY A 342 -11.30 23.19 -6.62
C GLY A 342 -10.55 24.26 -5.83
N PRO A 343 -11.24 25.40 -5.47
CA PRO A 343 -10.60 26.54 -4.85
C PRO A 343 -9.96 26.21 -3.50
N ARG A 344 -10.57 25.33 -2.70
CA ARG A 344 -10.04 24.92 -1.38
C ARG A 344 -8.70 24.20 -1.45
N TRP A 345 -8.35 23.61 -2.58
CA TRP A 345 -7.06 22.96 -2.79
C TRP A 345 -5.97 23.98 -3.10
N ARG A 346 -6.31 25.04 -3.83
CA ARG A 346 -5.40 26.12 -4.19
C ARG A 346 -4.87 26.90 -3.00
N GLU A 347 -5.63 26.95 -1.91
CA GLU A 347 -5.22 27.61 -0.66
C GLU A 347 -4.17 26.80 0.12
N HIS A 348 -3.97 25.52 -0.23
CA HIS A 348 -3.14 24.58 0.53
C HIS A 348 -1.89 24.07 -0.24
N ILE A 349 -1.77 24.42 -1.50
CA ILE A 349 -0.65 24.09 -2.37
C ILE A 349 0.10 25.37 -2.77
#